data_1708b273f008be79bfb8496bcdb1784c
#
_entry.id   1708b273f008be79bfb8496bcdb1784c
#
_cell.length_a   1.000
_cell.length_b   1.000
_cell.length_c   1.000
_cell.angle_alpha   90.00
_cell.angle_beta   90.00
_cell.angle_gamma   90.00
#
_symmetry.space_group_name_H-M   'P 1'
#
loop_
_entity.id
_entity.type
_entity.pdbx_description
1 polymer ?
#
loop_
_entity_poly.entity_id
_entity_poly.type
_entity_poly.pdbx_seq_one_letter_code
_entity_poly.pdbx_strand_id
1 'polypeptide(L)'
;MNRLTGKNHYFLRQKIAPWLILALPIFFTLWLKYYPIFKAFYISFFDYDPIHQPGKFVGLQNYVNMFSTEYYWDAWKNSFVFLFLQIAMVFLIPVIQALFLNELRRKNLISTMYLLPTLIPTTINVIIWRWVWHPDYGIANLVVKFFGGQPQTWLSDPNLVKFCIIFPGIIGGGVAVLLYLSAIQGISPDIVESAALDGCTGWKRIWYITLPNIRFVIFIQFVIAVSTAMQMLDAPYMFASGGPSGASTTQGIYIYNSFQQDYNYGRGSAASVILMLVVFVMTMIQMHFENAEKE
;
A
#
# COMPACT_ATOMS: atom_id res chain seq x y z
N MET A 1 47.98 40.04 8.28
CA MET A 1 47.04 39.44 9.27
C MET A 1 45.67 39.13 8.73
N ASN A 2 45.42 38.92 7.41
CA ASN A 2 44.06 38.77 6.82
C ASN A 2 43.80 37.43 6.08
N ARG A 3 44.64 36.40 6.26
CA ARG A 3 44.41 35.08 5.60
C ARG A 3 43.73 34.02 6.47
N LEU A 4 43.57 34.22 7.77
CA LEU A 4 42.98 33.26 8.68
C LEU A 4 41.45 33.42 8.82
N THR A 5 40.92 34.61 8.56
CA THR A 5 39.46 34.86 8.59
C THR A 5 38.70 34.23 7.44
N GLY A 6 39.31 34.14 6.25
CA GLY A 6 38.67 33.54 5.07
C GLY A 6 38.47 32.02 5.18
N LYS A 7 39.40 31.29 5.79
CA LYS A 7 39.30 29.84 5.97
C LYS A 7 38.16 29.45 6.95
N ASN A 8 38.02 30.19 8.05
CA ASN A 8 36.96 29.93 9.01
C ASN A 8 35.55 30.23 8.43
N HIS A 9 35.37 31.27 7.63
CA HIS A 9 34.13 31.57 6.93
C HIS A 9 33.79 30.52 5.86
N TYR A 10 34.77 29.97 5.16
CA TYR A 10 34.58 28.92 4.17
C TYR A 10 34.17 27.60 4.83
N PHE A 11 34.85 27.21 5.91
CA PHE A 11 34.50 26.03 6.70
C PHE A 11 33.11 26.13 7.38
N LEU A 12 32.76 27.29 7.92
CA LEU A 12 31.44 27.55 8.48
C LEU A 12 30.35 27.49 7.40
N ARG A 13 30.59 28.06 6.23
CA ARG A 13 29.65 27.97 5.09
C ARG A 13 29.45 26.53 4.61
N GLN A 14 30.51 25.74 4.49
CA GLN A 14 30.42 24.34 4.09
C GLN A 14 29.67 23.48 5.11
N LYS A 15 29.76 23.76 6.41
CA LYS A 15 29.04 23.04 7.46
C LYS A 15 27.59 23.48 7.63
N ILE A 16 27.29 24.75 7.46
CA ILE A 16 25.97 25.33 7.72
C ILE A 16 25.08 25.30 6.46
N ALA A 17 25.65 25.52 5.27
CA ALA A 17 24.86 25.55 4.04
C ALA A 17 24.00 24.30 3.79
N PRO A 18 24.47 23.04 4.01
CA PRO A 18 23.63 21.86 3.87
C PRO A 18 22.43 21.88 4.83
N TRP A 19 22.64 22.32 6.07
CA TRP A 19 21.56 22.41 7.06
C TRP A 19 20.54 23.49 6.72
N LEU A 20 20.97 24.63 6.17
CA LEU A 20 20.07 25.69 5.70
C LEU A 20 19.22 25.22 4.51
N ILE A 21 19.81 24.45 3.59
CA ILE A 21 19.08 23.87 2.46
C ILE A 21 18.06 22.82 2.95
N LEU A 22 18.44 22.00 3.94
CA LEU A 22 17.59 20.97 4.51
C LEU A 22 16.54 21.52 5.50
N ALA A 23 16.76 22.70 6.07
CA ALA A 23 15.88 23.29 7.08
C ALA A 23 14.43 23.44 6.57
N LEU A 24 14.27 23.91 5.33
CA LEU A 24 12.94 24.11 4.74
C LEU A 24 12.21 22.78 4.52
N PRO A 25 12.77 21.75 3.85
CA PRO A 25 12.14 20.43 3.75
C PRO A 25 11.86 19.77 5.12
N ILE A 26 12.79 19.87 6.08
CA ILE A 26 12.61 19.34 7.43
C ILE A 26 11.44 20.06 8.12
N PHE A 27 11.39 21.39 8.07
CA PHE A 27 10.30 22.17 8.66
C PHE A 27 8.95 21.74 8.08
N PHE A 28 8.80 21.67 6.75
CA PHE A 28 7.55 21.23 6.13
C PHE A 28 7.20 19.78 6.46
N THR A 29 8.19 18.89 6.54
CA THR A 29 7.96 17.50 6.94
C THR A 29 7.44 17.42 8.37
N LEU A 30 8.06 18.15 9.31
CA LEU A 30 7.61 18.21 10.71
C LEU A 30 6.21 18.84 10.82
N TRP A 31 5.97 19.94 10.12
CA TRP A 31 4.70 20.65 10.18
C TRP A 31 3.55 19.92 9.49
N LEU A 32 3.75 19.42 8.27
CA LEU A 32 2.66 18.84 7.47
C LEU A 32 2.45 17.34 7.72
N LYS A 33 3.47 16.62 8.18
CA LYS A 33 3.39 15.17 8.40
C LYS A 33 3.34 14.81 9.88
N TYR A 34 4.27 15.27 10.67
CA TYR A 34 4.36 14.87 12.08
C TYR A 34 3.38 15.60 12.99
N TYR A 35 3.17 16.90 12.81
CA TYR A 35 2.20 17.65 13.62
C TYR A 35 0.79 17.07 13.55
N PRO A 36 0.19 16.71 12.38
CA PRO A 36 -1.11 16.06 12.34
C PRO A 36 -1.16 14.72 13.07
N ILE A 37 -0.08 13.93 13.04
CA ILE A 37 0.00 12.65 13.76
C ILE A 37 -0.10 12.89 15.28
N PHE A 38 0.71 13.81 15.82
CA PHE A 38 0.66 14.17 17.24
C PHE A 38 -0.69 14.78 17.63
N LYS A 39 -1.26 15.60 16.74
CA LYS A 39 -2.59 16.20 16.95
C LYS A 39 -3.69 15.13 16.96
N ALA A 40 -3.66 14.16 16.07
CA ALA A 40 -4.60 13.03 16.06
C ALA A 40 -4.49 12.22 17.36
N PHE A 41 -3.25 11.93 17.82
CA PHE A 41 -3.04 11.28 19.11
C PHE A 41 -3.62 12.09 20.27
N TYR A 42 -3.41 13.40 20.31
CA TYR A 42 -3.99 14.30 21.31
C TYR A 42 -5.53 14.28 21.25
N ILE A 43 -6.12 14.47 20.06
CA ILE A 43 -7.58 14.51 19.85
C ILE A 43 -8.26 13.21 20.28
N SER A 44 -7.59 12.07 20.17
CA SER A 44 -8.16 10.77 20.52
C SER A 44 -8.64 10.66 21.99
N PHE A 45 -8.13 11.53 22.87
CA PHE A 45 -8.52 11.60 24.29
C PHE A 45 -9.60 12.65 24.58
N PHE A 46 -10.10 13.34 23.55
CA PHE A 46 -11.07 14.42 23.68
C PHE A 46 -12.36 14.11 22.92
N ASP A 47 -13.47 14.58 23.46
CA ASP A 47 -14.70 14.76 22.68
C ASP A 47 -14.50 16.06 21.89
N TYR A 48 -13.93 15.90 20.70
CA TYR A 48 -13.41 17.02 19.91
C TYR A 48 -14.36 17.38 18.78
N ASP A 49 -14.84 18.60 18.82
CA ASP A 49 -15.55 19.25 17.72
C ASP A 49 -14.69 20.43 17.21
N PRO A 50 -14.33 20.46 15.91
CA PRO A 50 -13.53 21.54 15.36
C PRO A 50 -14.23 22.92 15.40
N ILE A 51 -15.57 22.95 15.54
CA ILE A 51 -16.39 24.17 15.58
C ILE A 51 -16.46 24.71 17.01
N HIS A 52 -16.62 23.81 18.00
CA HIS A 52 -16.83 24.17 19.40
C HIS A 52 -15.63 23.84 20.28
N GLN A 53 -14.48 24.47 20.01
CA GLN A 53 -13.26 24.31 20.79
C GLN A 53 -13.25 25.15 22.08
N PRO A 54 -12.54 24.69 23.16
CA PRO A 54 -11.80 23.44 23.28
C PRO A 54 -12.74 22.26 23.56
N GLY A 55 -12.45 21.08 22.93
CA GLY A 55 -13.16 19.84 23.21
C GLY A 55 -13.02 19.40 24.68
N LYS A 56 -14.01 18.66 25.19
CA LYS A 56 -13.97 18.10 26.56
C LYS A 56 -13.00 16.91 26.62
N PHE A 57 -12.10 16.90 27.60
CA PHE A 57 -11.26 15.74 27.87
C PHE A 57 -12.13 14.57 28.38
N VAL A 58 -12.09 13.43 27.67
CA VAL A 58 -12.87 12.22 27.96
C VAL A 58 -11.98 10.98 28.25
N GLY A 59 -10.67 11.19 28.30
CA GLY A 59 -9.72 10.10 28.54
C GLY A 59 -9.84 8.99 27.50
N LEU A 60 -10.01 7.75 27.92
CA LEU A 60 -10.09 6.58 27.04
C LEU A 60 -11.52 6.29 26.52
N GLN A 61 -12.51 7.15 26.77
CA GLN A 61 -13.90 6.86 26.41
C GLN A 61 -14.10 6.64 24.90
N ASN A 62 -13.37 7.36 24.04
CA ASN A 62 -13.42 7.14 22.59
C ASN A 62 -12.98 5.72 22.20
N TYR A 63 -11.96 5.20 22.85
CA TYR A 63 -11.47 3.83 22.65
C TYR A 63 -12.50 2.80 23.15
N VAL A 64 -13.04 3.00 24.35
CA VAL A 64 -14.07 2.10 24.92
C VAL A 64 -15.29 2.04 24.03
N ASN A 65 -15.81 3.19 23.61
CA ASN A 65 -16.96 3.27 22.72
C ASN A 65 -16.69 2.59 21.36
N MET A 66 -15.51 2.80 20.79
CA MET A 66 -15.11 2.20 19.53
C MET A 66 -15.03 0.67 19.65
N PHE A 67 -14.34 0.14 20.68
CA PHE A 67 -14.17 -1.29 20.88
C PHE A 67 -15.48 -2.03 21.21
N SER A 68 -16.47 -1.34 21.74
CA SER A 68 -17.80 -1.93 22.03
C SER A 68 -18.70 -2.01 20.78
N THR A 69 -18.28 -1.47 19.63
CA THR A 69 -19.09 -1.45 18.40
C THR A 69 -18.72 -2.61 17.49
N GLU A 70 -19.69 -3.45 17.13
CA GLU A 70 -19.49 -4.58 16.19
C GLU A 70 -18.97 -4.10 14.83
N TYR A 71 -19.46 -2.98 14.33
CA TYR A 71 -19.03 -2.35 13.08
C TYR A 71 -17.51 -2.08 13.03
N TYR A 72 -16.88 -1.74 14.16
CA TYR A 72 -15.44 -1.58 14.26
C TYR A 72 -14.68 -2.90 14.04
N TRP A 73 -15.16 -3.99 14.65
CA TRP A 73 -14.53 -5.30 14.52
C TRP A 73 -14.75 -5.91 13.14
N ASP A 74 -15.90 -5.66 12.53
CA ASP A 74 -16.15 -6.07 11.13
C ASP A 74 -15.23 -5.34 10.15
N ALA A 75 -14.93 -4.06 10.39
CA ALA A 75 -13.93 -3.33 9.62
C ALA A 75 -12.53 -3.97 9.75
N TRP A 76 -12.15 -4.48 10.93
CA TRP A 76 -10.90 -5.24 11.11
C TRP A 76 -10.91 -6.56 10.35
N LYS A 77 -11.97 -7.35 10.50
CA LYS A 77 -12.14 -8.63 9.75
C LYS A 77 -11.98 -8.39 8.25
N ASN A 78 -12.67 -7.39 7.73
CA ASN A 78 -12.59 -7.04 6.31
C ASN A 78 -11.18 -6.59 5.91
N SER A 79 -10.52 -5.75 6.71
CA SER A 79 -9.13 -5.31 6.43
C SER A 79 -8.17 -6.50 6.36
N PHE A 80 -8.29 -7.48 7.24
CA PHE A 80 -7.48 -8.71 7.18
C PHE A 80 -7.81 -9.59 5.97
N VAL A 81 -9.09 -9.67 5.58
CA VAL A 81 -9.48 -10.39 4.34
C VAL A 81 -8.90 -9.69 3.12
N PHE A 82 -8.97 -8.36 3.05
CA PHE A 82 -8.33 -7.59 1.98
C PHE A 82 -6.81 -7.79 1.95
N LEU A 83 -6.15 -7.78 3.11
CA LEU A 83 -4.72 -8.09 3.22
C LEU A 83 -4.40 -9.46 2.65
N PHE A 84 -5.15 -10.50 3.05
CA PHE A 84 -4.96 -11.86 2.54
C PHE A 84 -5.14 -11.92 1.02
N LEU A 85 -6.23 -11.35 0.49
CA LEU A 85 -6.50 -11.32 -0.95
C LEU A 85 -5.41 -10.54 -1.71
N GLN A 86 -4.95 -9.41 -1.17
CA GLN A 86 -3.87 -8.63 -1.77
C GLN A 86 -2.57 -9.45 -1.89
N ILE A 87 -2.21 -10.17 -0.83
CA ILE A 87 -1.00 -11.01 -0.85
C ILE A 87 -1.19 -12.21 -1.77
N ALA A 88 -2.32 -12.92 -1.67
CA ALA A 88 -2.55 -14.15 -2.40
C ALA A 88 -2.72 -13.93 -3.92
N MET A 89 -3.40 -12.82 -4.32
CA MET A 89 -3.78 -12.61 -5.71
C MET A 89 -2.90 -11.60 -6.45
N VAL A 90 -2.34 -10.59 -5.75
CA VAL A 90 -1.71 -9.45 -6.42
C VAL A 90 -0.21 -9.41 -6.18
N PHE A 91 0.26 -9.73 -4.97
CA PHE A 91 1.64 -9.48 -4.56
C PHE A 91 2.70 -10.18 -5.44
N LEU A 92 2.48 -11.43 -5.84
CA LEU A 92 3.44 -12.20 -6.65
C LEU A 92 3.37 -11.89 -8.15
N ILE A 93 2.29 -11.31 -8.62
CA ILE A 93 2.08 -11.04 -10.05
C ILE A 93 3.20 -10.17 -10.66
N PRO A 94 3.60 -9.03 -10.07
CA PRO A 94 4.69 -8.22 -10.61
C PRO A 94 6.04 -8.94 -10.65
N VAL A 95 6.32 -9.84 -9.71
CA VAL A 95 7.55 -10.65 -9.72
C VAL A 95 7.54 -11.57 -10.95
N ILE A 96 6.44 -12.29 -11.16
CA ILE A 96 6.26 -13.19 -12.30
C ILE A 96 6.37 -12.40 -13.61
N GLN A 97 5.68 -11.26 -13.71
CA GLN A 97 5.74 -10.38 -14.88
C GLN A 97 7.17 -9.89 -15.17
N ALA A 98 7.93 -9.50 -14.15
CA ALA A 98 9.32 -9.04 -14.29
C ALA A 98 10.25 -10.16 -14.77
N LEU A 99 10.07 -11.40 -14.27
CA LEU A 99 10.82 -12.57 -14.73
C LEU A 99 10.57 -12.83 -16.22
N PHE A 100 9.30 -12.82 -16.67
CA PHE A 100 8.98 -12.97 -18.08
C PHE A 100 9.52 -11.84 -18.94
N LEU A 101 9.37 -10.59 -18.50
CA LEU A 101 9.88 -9.43 -19.24
C LEU A 101 11.39 -9.46 -19.42
N ASN A 102 12.13 -9.96 -18.44
CA ASN A 102 13.58 -10.05 -18.52
C ASN A 102 14.07 -10.95 -19.66
N GLU A 103 13.30 -11.95 -20.04
CA GLU A 103 13.64 -12.88 -21.13
C GLU A 103 13.30 -12.32 -22.52
N LEU A 104 12.56 -11.20 -22.61
CA LEU A 104 12.11 -10.65 -23.88
C LEU A 104 13.19 -9.78 -24.55
N ARG A 105 13.33 -9.91 -25.88
CA ARG A 105 14.29 -9.10 -26.66
C ARG A 105 14.03 -7.59 -26.63
N ARG A 106 12.74 -7.17 -26.57
CA ARG A 106 12.31 -5.76 -26.56
C ARG A 106 11.81 -5.33 -25.18
N LYS A 107 12.47 -5.80 -24.13
CA LYS A 107 12.08 -5.57 -22.73
C LYS A 107 11.84 -4.10 -22.39
N ASN A 108 12.65 -3.17 -22.90
CA ASN A 108 12.50 -1.75 -22.59
C ASN A 108 11.18 -1.16 -23.16
N LEU A 109 10.82 -1.50 -24.39
CA LEU A 109 9.55 -1.04 -24.99
C LEU A 109 8.34 -1.61 -24.25
N ILE A 110 8.37 -2.90 -23.96
CA ILE A 110 7.28 -3.59 -23.26
C ILE A 110 7.17 -3.10 -21.84
N SER A 111 8.28 -2.87 -21.13
CA SER A 111 8.30 -2.29 -19.78
C SER A 111 7.64 -0.89 -19.76
N THR A 112 7.90 -0.07 -20.77
CA THR A 112 7.23 1.24 -20.92
C THR A 112 5.72 1.08 -21.08
N MET A 113 5.27 0.07 -21.84
CA MET A 113 3.83 -0.22 -21.98
C MET A 113 3.18 -0.64 -20.66
N TYR A 114 3.89 -1.31 -19.77
CA TYR A 114 3.40 -1.62 -18.41
C TYR A 114 3.19 -0.40 -17.52
N LEU A 115 3.83 0.73 -17.84
CA LEU A 115 3.59 1.99 -17.13
C LEU A 115 2.30 2.69 -17.56
N LEU A 116 1.82 2.46 -18.79
CA LEU A 116 0.65 3.18 -19.32
C LEU A 116 -0.58 3.05 -18.41
N PRO A 117 -0.95 1.87 -17.88
CA PRO A 117 -2.09 1.74 -16.98
C PRO A 117 -1.93 2.53 -15.68
N THR A 118 -0.71 2.75 -15.20
CA THR A 118 -0.47 3.50 -13.96
C THR A 118 -0.69 5.01 -14.11
N LEU A 119 -0.74 5.51 -15.35
CA LEU A 119 -1.04 6.91 -15.65
C LEU A 119 -2.55 7.20 -15.60
N ILE A 120 -3.39 6.16 -15.60
CA ILE A 120 -4.85 6.30 -15.50
C ILE A 120 -5.20 6.69 -14.06
N PRO A 121 -5.90 7.82 -13.82
CA PRO A 121 -6.38 8.18 -12.50
C PRO A 121 -7.21 7.05 -11.87
N THR A 122 -7.03 6.82 -10.57
CA THR A 122 -7.71 5.74 -9.83
C THR A 122 -9.22 5.77 -10.03
N THR A 123 -9.82 6.97 -10.03
CA THR A 123 -11.27 7.16 -10.26
C THR A 123 -11.72 6.59 -11.60
N ILE A 124 -10.98 6.86 -12.67
CA ILE A 124 -11.30 6.36 -14.02
C ILE A 124 -11.16 4.85 -14.07
N ASN A 125 -10.09 4.31 -13.47
CA ASN A 125 -9.88 2.87 -13.38
C ASN A 125 -11.06 2.19 -12.65
N VAL A 126 -11.50 2.73 -11.52
CA VAL A 126 -12.68 2.20 -10.79
C VAL A 126 -13.94 2.26 -11.66
N ILE A 127 -14.21 3.33 -12.41
CA ILE A 127 -15.37 3.43 -13.29
C ILE A 127 -15.33 2.33 -14.36
N ILE A 128 -14.18 2.11 -15.01
CA ILE A 128 -14.00 1.06 -16.02
C ILE A 128 -14.32 -0.31 -15.40
N TRP A 129 -13.78 -0.62 -14.23
CA TRP A 129 -14.02 -1.91 -13.58
C TRP A 129 -15.45 -2.06 -13.05
N ARG A 130 -16.13 -0.99 -12.63
CA ARG A 130 -17.56 -1.04 -12.31
C ARG A 130 -18.40 -1.41 -13.53
N TRP A 131 -18.00 -1.01 -14.75
CA TRP A 131 -18.65 -1.47 -15.99
C TRP A 131 -18.35 -2.93 -16.28
N VAL A 132 -17.13 -3.40 -16.04
CA VAL A 132 -16.77 -4.82 -16.19
C VAL A 132 -17.63 -5.68 -15.26
N TRP A 133 -17.86 -5.25 -14.01
CA TRP A 133 -18.65 -5.95 -12.99
C TRP A 133 -20.15 -5.65 -13.06
N HIS A 134 -20.65 -4.94 -14.08
CA HIS A 134 -22.08 -4.62 -14.13
C HIS A 134 -22.92 -5.89 -14.34
N PRO A 135 -24.02 -6.12 -13.54
CA PRO A 135 -24.81 -7.35 -13.60
C PRO A 135 -25.44 -7.63 -14.97
N ASP A 136 -25.94 -6.59 -15.65
CA ASP A 136 -26.74 -6.77 -16.87
C ASP A 136 -25.89 -6.79 -18.14
N TYR A 137 -24.93 -5.84 -18.28
CA TYR A 137 -24.14 -5.66 -19.49
C TYR A 137 -22.63 -5.80 -19.29
N GLY A 138 -22.19 -6.15 -18.06
CA GLY A 138 -20.78 -6.28 -17.76
C GLY A 138 -20.11 -7.47 -18.44
N ILE A 139 -18.86 -7.27 -18.89
CA ILE A 139 -18.07 -8.30 -19.57
C ILE A 139 -17.90 -9.54 -18.66
N ALA A 140 -17.80 -9.37 -17.34
CA ALA A 140 -17.66 -10.47 -16.42
C ALA A 140 -18.81 -11.48 -16.53
N ASN A 141 -20.06 -11.02 -16.64
CA ASN A 141 -21.21 -11.90 -16.80
C ASN A 141 -21.31 -12.51 -18.20
N LEU A 142 -20.77 -11.85 -19.23
CA LEU A 142 -20.64 -12.47 -20.56
C LEU A 142 -19.70 -13.68 -20.52
N VAL A 143 -18.56 -13.53 -19.84
CA VAL A 143 -17.60 -14.63 -19.65
C VAL A 143 -18.24 -15.77 -18.82
N VAL A 144 -18.93 -15.46 -17.71
CA VAL A 144 -19.62 -16.48 -16.89
C VAL A 144 -20.64 -17.25 -17.70
N LYS A 145 -21.49 -16.56 -18.49
CA LYS A 145 -22.48 -17.18 -19.38
C LYS A 145 -21.85 -18.03 -20.46
N PHE A 146 -20.73 -17.59 -21.03
CA PHE A 146 -20.01 -18.36 -22.06
C PHE A 146 -19.55 -19.75 -21.54
N PHE A 147 -19.16 -19.82 -20.24
CA PHE A 147 -18.82 -21.09 -19.59
C PHE A 147 -20.04 -21.82 -18.97
N GLY A 148 -21.26 -21.38 -19.27
CA GLY A 148 -22.50 -22.02 -18.78
C GLY A 148 -22.87 -21.67 -17.33
N GLY A 149 -22.21 -20.68 -16.72
CA GLY A 149 -22.51 -20.24 -15.35
C GLY A 149 -23.71 -19.30 -15.28
N GLN A 150 -24.25 -19.10 -14.06
CA GLN A 150 -25.32 -18.13 -13.80
C GLN A 150 -24.73 -16.72 -13.60
N PRO A 151 -25.41 -15.67 -14.11
CA PRO A 151 -25.00 -14.28 -13.89
C PRO A 151 -24.89 -13.95 -12.40
N GLN A 152 -23.86 -13.18 -12.07
CA GLN A 152 -23.58 -12.76 -10.70
C GLN A 152 -23.87 -11.27 -10.51
N THR A 153 -24.16 -10.88 -9.28
CA THR A 153 -24.39 -9.47 -8.91
C THR A 153 -23.11 -8.74 -8.50
N TRP A 154 -21.96 -9.45 -8.49
CA TRP A 154 -20.60 -8.95 -8.32
C TRP A 154 -20.44 -7.98 -7.13
N LEU A 155 -20.46 -6.66 -7.41
CA LEU A 155 -20.28 -5.61 -6.40
C LEU A 155 -21.45 -5.49 -5.41
N SER A 156 -22.61 -6.07 -5.74
CA SER A 156 -23.78 -6.09 -4.87
C SER A 156 -23.88 -7.39 -4.05
N ASP A 157 -22.95 -8.33 -4.23
CA ASP A 157 -22.86 -9.57 -3.45
C ASP A 157 -21.82 -9.41 -2.32
N PRO A 158 -22.19 -9.57 -1.03
CA PRO A 158 -21.27 -9.49 0.09
C PRO A 158 -20.08 -10.44 0.01
N ASN A 159 -20.24 -11.60 -0.65
CA ASN A 159 -19.19 -12.61 -0.78
C ASN A 159 -18.22 -12.32 -1.91
N LEU A 160 -18.67 -11.63 -2.98
CA LEU A 160 -17.89 -11.37 -4.17
C LEU A 160 -17.25 -9.97 -4.19
N VAL A 161 -17.82 -9.00 -3.48
CA VAL A 161 -17.40 -7.60 -3.54
C VAL A 161 -15.91 -7.41 -3.26
N LYS A 162 -15.34 -8.10 -2.27
CA LYS A 162 -13.92 -7.99 -1.94
C LYS A 162 -13.02 -8.50 -3.06
N PHE A 163 -13.41 -9.63 -3.68
CA PHE A 163 -12.73 -10.17 -4.85
C PHE A 163 -12.77 -9.16 -6.01
N CYS A 164 -13.95 -8.61 -6.31
CA CYS A 164 -14.11 -7.62 -7.39
C CYS A 164 -13.25 -6.36 -7.19
N ILE A 165 -13.06 -5.93 -5.94
CA ILE A 165 -12.23 -4.76 -5.60
C ILE A 165 -10.73 -5.05 -5.78
N ILE A 166 -10.27 -6.25 -5.43
CA ILE A 166 -8.86 -6.64 -5.51
C ILE A 166 -8.43 -7.06 -6.92
N PHE A 167 -9.33 -7.68 -7.68
CA PHE A 167 -9.05 -8.26 -9.00
C PHE A 167 -8.34 -7.31 -9.99
N PRO A 168 -8.67 -6.02 -10.07
CA PRO A 168 -7.96 -5.06 -10.93
C PRO A 168 -6.45 -5.03 -10.71
N GLY A 169 -6.01 -5.29 -9.49
CA GLY A 169 -4.60 -5.33 -9.11
C GLY A 169 -3.80 -6.46 -9.81
N ILE A 170 -4.46 -7.52 -10.25
CA ILE A 170 -3.82 -8.62 -11.00
C ILE A 170 -3.31 -8.13 -12.37
N ILE A 171 -4.05 -7.23 -13.00
CA ILE A 171 -3.71 -6.70 -14.33
C ILE A 171 -2.78 -5.49 -14.23
N GLY A 172 -2.70 -4.87 -13.04
CA GLY A 172 -1.89 -3.70 -12.75
C GLY A 172 -0.42 -4.04 -12.43
N GLY A 173 0.20 -3.20 -11.60
CA GLY A 173 1.52 -3.47 -11.01
C GLY A 173 2.72 -2.90 -11.77
N GLY A 174 2.52 -2.05 -12.77
CA GLY A 174 3.59 -1.54 -13.63
C GLY A 174 4.84 -0.99 -12.92
N VAL A 175 4.67 -0.19 -11.85
CA VAL A 175 5.81 0.34 -11.07
C VAL A 175 6.55 -0.78 -10.33
N ALA A 176 5.82 -1.71 -9.69
CA ALA A 176 6.44 -2.83 -9.00
C ALA A 176 7.17 -3.77 -9.97
N VAL A 177 6.60 -4.00 -11.18
CA VAL A 177 7.26 -4.77 -12.24
C VAL A 177 8.62 -4.17 -12.61
N LEU A 178 8.69 -2.84 -12.77
CA LEU A 178 9.95 -2.17 -13.11
C LEU A 178 10.99 -2.27 -11.98
N LEU A 179 10.56 -2.19 -10.73
CA LEU A 179 11.46 -2.37 -9.59
C LEU A 179 12.08 -3.76 -9.57
N TYR A 180 11.25 -4.80 -9.76
CA TYR A 180 11.75 -6.16 -9.84
C TYR A 180 12.63 -6.39 -11.08
N LEU A 181 12.22 -5.87 -12.24
CA LEU A 181 13.01 -5.97 -13.46
C LEU A 181 14.39 -5.31 -13.31
N SER A 182 14.44 -4.12 -12.70
CA SER A 182 15.70 -3.43 -12.41
C SER A 182 16.60 -4.24 -11.46
N ALA A 183 16.00 -4.85 -10.43
CA ALA A 183 16.72 -5.71 -9.50
C ALA A 183 17.28 -6.96 -10.18
N ILE A 184 16.51 -7.60 -11.07
CA ILE A 184 16.95 -8.77 -11.85
C ILE A 184 18.09 -8.39 -12.79
N GLN A 185 18.01 -7.24 -13.46
CA GLN A 185 19.06 -6.75 -14.35
C GLN A 185 20.32 -6.27 -13.63
N GLY A 186 20.24 -6.01 -12.33
CA GLY A 186 21.37 -5.68 -11.46
C GLY A 186 22.20 -6.88 -11.03
N ILE A 187 21.77 -8.12 -11.32
CA ILE A 187 22.56 -9.33 -11.04
C ILE A 187 23.77 -9.36 -11.98
N SER A 188 24.99 -9.58 -11.40
CA SER A 188 26.21 -9.64 -12.21
C SER A 188 26.11 -10.70 -13.31
N PRO A 189 26.47 -10.36 -14.57
CA PRO A 189 26.56 -11.35 -15.65
C PRO A 189 27.43 -12.56 -15.30
N ASP A 190 28.54 -12.35 -14.58
CA ASP A 190 29.46 -13.41 -14.18
C ASP A 190 28.76 -14.49 -13.33
N ILE A 191 27.83 -14.10 -12.45
CA ILE A 191 27.02 -15.05 -11.65
C ILE A 191 26.13 -15.87 -12.56
N VAL A 192 25.49 -15.23 -13.54
CA VAL A 192 24.57 -15.89 -14.48
C VAL A 192 25.33 -16.85 -15.41
N GLU A 193 26.50 -16.43 -15.90
CA GLU A 193 27.34 -17.24 -16.79
C GLU A 193 27.95 -18.45 -16.07
N SER A 194 28.48 -18.26 -14.85
CA SER A 194 28.99 -19.35 -14.02
C SER A 194 27.91 -20.37 -13.71
N ALA A 195 26.70 -19.90 -13.33
CA ALA A 195 25.56 -20.77 -13.08
C ALA A 195 25.14 -21.57 -14.33
N ALA A 196 25.24 -20.97 -15.53
CA ALA A 196 24.94 -21.64 -16.79
C ALA A 196 25.95 -22.72 -17.09
N LEU A 197 27.26 -22.53 -16.80
CA LEU A 197 28.31 -23.55 -16.92
C LEU A 197 28.04 -24.75 -15.99
N ASP A 198 27.48 -24.49 -14.80
CA ASP A 198 27.07 -25.54 -13.85
C ASP A 198 25.71 -26.19 -14.19
N GLY A 199 25.14 -25.88 -15.37
CA GLY A 199 23.86 -26.43 -15.82
C GLY A 199 22.64 -25.83 -15.13
N CYS A 200 22.80 -24.72 -14.40
CA CYS A 200 21.72 -23.98 -13.73
C CYS A 200 21.02 -23.00 -14.69
N THR A 201 20.16 -23.56 -15.58
CA THR A 201 19.43 -22.80 -16.60
C THR A 201 17.91 -22.86 -16.40
N GLY A 202 17.15 -22.00 -17.10
CA GLY A 202 15.68 -21.99 -17.07
C GLY A 202 15.12 -21.82 -15.63
N TRP A 203 14.22 -22.71 -15.22
CA TRP A 203 13.58 -22.65 -13.90
C TRP A 203 14.57 -22.80 -12.75
N LYS A 204 15.65 -23.60 -12.91
CA LYS A 204 16.70 -23.72 -11.89
C LYS A 204 17.37 -22.37 -11.64
N ARG A 205 17.69 -21.62 -12.71
CA ARG A 205 18.26 -20.26 -12.59
C ARG A 205 17.33 -19.33 -11.80
N ILE A 206 16.00 -19.39 -12.07
CA ILE A 206 15.03 -18.55 -11.35
C ILE A 206 15.08 -18.83 -9.84
N TRP A 207 14.99 -20.10 -9.44
CA TRP A 207 14.89 -20.48 -8.03
C TRP A 207 16.21 -20.35 -7.26
N TYR A 208 17.35 -20.71 -7.88
CA TYR A 208 18.63 -20.77 -7.17
C TYR A 208 19.47 -19.49 -7.33
N ILE A 209 19.24 -18.70 -8.37
CA ILE A 209 20.05 -17.51 -8.65
C ILE A 209 19.17 -16.25 -8.58
N THR A 210 18.10 -16.16 -9.38
CA THR A 210 17.38 -14.89 -9.54
C THR A 210 16.62 -14.52 -8.27
N LEU A 211 15.74 -15.39 -7.75
CA LEU A 211 14.93 -15.09 -6.57
C LEU A 211 15.76 -14.81 -5.31
N PRO A 212 16.83 -15.61 -4.99
CA PRO A 212 17.68 -15.28 -3.86
C PRO A 212 18.40 -13.93 -3.97
N ASN A 213 18.83 -13.55 -5.18
CA ASN A 213 19.51 -12.25 -5.37
C ASN A 213 18.58 -11.06 -5.25
N ILE A 214 17.28 -11.20 -5.58
CA ILE A 214 16.30 -10.12 -5.46
C ILE A 214 15.45 -10.19 -4.18
N ARG A 215 15.73 -11.14 -3.27
CA ARG A 215 14.94 -11.40 -2.05
C ARG A 215 14.70 -10.14 -1.21
N PHE A 216 15.70 -9.27 -1.11
CA PHE A 216 15.59 -8.03 -0.35
C PHE A 216 14.56 -7.07 -0.97
N VAL A 217 14.50 -6.99 -2.31
CA VAL A 217 13.50 -6.18 -3.01
C VAL A 217 12.11 -6.78 -2.82
N ILE A 218 11.98 -8.12 -2.89
CA ILE A 218 10.72 -8.83 -2.61
C ILE A 218 10.26 -8.52 -1.19
N PHE A 219 11.16 -8.57 -0.21
CA PHE A 219 10.84 -8.28 1.18
C PHE A 219 10.37 -6.84 1.39
N ILE A 220 11.08 -5.84 0.84
CA ILE A 220 10.65 -4.43 0.92
C ILE A 220 9.24 -4.25 0.33
N GLN A 221 8.99 -4.83 -0.84
CA GLN A 221 7.68 -4.76 -1.48
C GLN A 221 6.60 -5.49 -0.67
N PHE A 222 6.94 -6.57 0.03
CA PHE A 222 6.03 -7.26 0.94
C PHE A 222 5.64 -6.37 2.12
N VAL A 223 6.60 -5.68 2.74
CA VAL A 223 6.33 -4.72 3.84
C VAL A 223 5.40 -3.59 3.35
N ILE A 224 5.66 -3.06 2.16
CA ILE A 224 4.82 -2.03 1.55
C ILE A 224 3.41 -2.58 1.26
N ALA A 225 3.30 -3.78 0.70
CA ALA A 225 2.02 -4.39 0.37
C ALA A 225 1.15 -4.62 1.61
N VAL A 226 1.72 -5.15 2.71
CA VAL A 226 1.03 -5.32 3.99
C VAL A 226 0.55 -3.99 4.55
N SER A 227 1.44 -2.99 4.61
CA SER A 227 1.10 -1.66 5.12
C SER A 227 -0.01 -0.99 4.31
N THR A 228 0.06 -1.08 2.98
CA THR A 228 -0.93 -0.48 2.07
C THR A 228 -2.29 -1.19 2.18
N ALA A 229 -2.29 -2.53 2.25
CA ALA A 229 -3.53 -3.30 2.36
C ALA A 229 -4.27 -3.02 3.67
N MET A 230 -3.55 -2.90 4.80
CA MET A 230 -4.15 -2.58 6.09
C MET A 230 -4.75 -1.17 6.15
N GLN A 231 -4.22 -0.24 5.38
CA GLN A 231 -4.67 1.16 5.31
C GLN A 231 -5.60 1.44 4.13
N MET A 232 -6.11 0.39 3.45
CA MET A 232 -6.90 0.52 2.25
C MET A 232 -8.19 1.30 2.51
N LEU A 233 -8.37 2.39 1.77
CA LEU A 233 -9.55 3.26 1.80
C LEU A 233 -10.14 3.44 0.39
N ASP A 234 -9.32 3.93 -0.56
CA ASP A 234 -9.82 4.46 -1.84
C ASP A 234 -10.61 3.42 -2.65
N ALA A 235 -10.02 2.23 -2.88
CA ALA A 235 -10.66 1.23 -3.70
C ALA A 235 -11.98 0.72 -3.09
N PRO A 236 -12.06 0.22 -1.84
CA PRO A 236 -13.33 -0.22 -1.25
C PRO A 236 -14.38 0.89 -1.17
N TYR A 237 -13.96 2.13 -0.90
CA TYR A 237 -14.87 3.27 -0.86
C TYR A 237 -15.42 3.63 -2.25
N MET A 238 -14.56 3.72 -3.25
CA MET A 238 -14.96 4.12 -4.61
C MET A 238 -15.75 3.03 -5.36
N PHE A 239 -15.46 1.74 -5.12
CA PHE A 239 -16.20 0.64 -5.73
C PHE A 239 -17.59 0.45 -5.12
N ALA A 240 -17.70 0.46 -3.79
CA ALA A 240 -18.90 0.02 -3.09
C ALA A 240 -19.24 0.84 -1.82
N SER A 241 -18.52 1.94 -1.52
CA SER A 241 -18.73 2.78 -0.33
C SER A 241 -18.78 1.97 0.98
N GLY A 242 -17.99 0.89 1.07
CA GLY A 242 -18.02 -0.02 2.22
C GLY A 242 -19.10 -1.11 2.16
N GLY A 243 -20.06 -1.05 1.19
CA GLY A 243 -21.14 -2.03 1.01
C GLY A 243 -20.71 -3.30 0.26
N PRO A 244 -21.70 -4.18 -0.07
CA PRO A 244 -23.04 -4.19 0.48
C PRO A 244 -23.05 -4.60 1.96
N SER A 245 -23.98 -4.07 2.75
CA SER A 245 -24.16 -4.40 4.17
C SER A 245 -22.86 -4.38 5.01
N GLY A 246 -21.93 -3.44 4.73
CA GLY A 246 -20.65 -3.34 5.43
C GLY A 246 -19.59 -4.35 4.98
N ALA A 247 -19.87 -5.21 4.00
CA ALA A 247 -18.97 -6.29 3.59
C ALA A 247 -17.61 -5.82 3.05
N SER A 248 -17.50 -4.60 2.54
CA SER A 248 -16.22 -4.03 2.09
C SER A 248 -15.72 -2.88 2.96
N THR A 249 -16.33 -2.66 4.13
CA THR A 249 -15.86 -1.64 5.09
C THR A 249 -14.52 -2.06 5.69
N THR A 250 -13.49 -1.28 5.41
CA THR A 250 -12.13 -1.43 5.97
C THR A 250 -11.94 -0.48 7.15
N GLN A 251 -10.81 -0.60 7.87
CA GLN A 251 -10.42 0.39 8.89
C GLN A 251 -10.26 1.79 8.30
N GLY A 252 -9.75 1.90 7.06
CA GLY A 252 -9.68 3.16 6.35
C GLY A 252 -11.06 3.82 6.16
N ILE A 253 -12.07 3.03 5.76
CA ILE A 253 -13.46 3.50 5.60
C ILE A 253 -14.07 3.85 6.97
N TYR A 254 -13.85 3.04 8.00
CA TYR A 254 -14.33 3.32 9.35
C TYR A 254 -13.82 4.67 9.87
N ILE A 255 -12.51 4.92 9.70
CA ILE A 255 -11.88 6.19 10.07
C ILE A 255 -12.48 7.35 9.26
N TYR A 256 -12.56 7.18 7.94
CA TYR A 256 -13.13 8.18 7.04
C TYR A 256 -14.57 8.55 7.42
N ASN A 257 -15.44 7.56 7.65
CA ASN A 257 -16.83 7.78 8.04
C ASN A 257 -16.93 8.47 9.41
N SER A 258 -16.07 8.10 10.38
CA SER A 258 -16.02 8.76 11.67
C SER A 258 -15.75 10.25 11.56
N PHE A 259 -14.89 10.69 10.62
CA PHE A 259 -14.60 12.09 10.38
C PHE A 259 -15.64 12.80 9.51
N GLN A 260 -16.11 12.16 8.43
CA GLN A 260 -16.86 12.83 7.37
C GLN A 260 -18.38 12.65 7.49
N GLN A 261 -18.84 11.55 8.07
CA GLN A 261 -20.27 11.25 8.19
C GLN A 261 -20.77 11.43 9.62
N ASP A 262 -20.01 10.90 10.59
CA ASP A 262 -20.43 10.94 12.00
C ASP A 262 -19.95 12.20 12.70
N TYR A 263 -19.05 12.98 12.10
CA TYR A 263 -18.39 14.17 12.67
C TYR A 263 -17.78 13.92 14.06
N ASN A 264 -17.45 12.66 14.36
CA ASN A 264 -16.84 12.25 15.63
C ASN A 264 -15.32 12.18 15.49
N TYR A 265 -14.68 13.32 15.62
CA TYR A 265 -13.23 13.45 15.43
C TYR A 265 -12.42 12.72 16.50
N GLY A 266 -12.92 12.64 17.74
CA GLY A 266 -12.28 11.88 18.81
C GLY A 266 -12.21 10.39 18.50
N ARG A 267 -13.33 9.79 18.06
CA ARG A 267 -13.41 8.38 17.67
C ARG A 267 -12.59 8.08 16.43
N GLY A 268 -12.67 8.93 15.39
CA GLY A 268 -11.87 8.78 14.17
C GLY A 268 -10.36 8.84 14.46
N SER A 269 -9.94 9.74 15.35
CA SER A 269 -8.55 9.85 15.80
C SER A 269 -8.12 8.64 16.61
N ALA A 270 -8.96 8.11 17.53
CA ALA A 270 -8.68 6.89 18.28
C ALA A 270 -8.49 5.67 17.36
N ALA A 271 -9.37 5.51 16.35
CA ALA A 271 -9.24 4.46 15.35
C ALA A 271 -7.96 4.59 14.52
N SER A 272 -7.59 5.82 14.14
CA SER A 272 -6.35 6.10 13.41
C SER A 272 -5.11 5.74 14.22
N VAL A 273 -5.10 6.04 15.53
CA VAL A 273 -4.00 5.68 16.44
C VAL A 273 -3.85 4.16 16.55
N ILE A 274 -4.96 3.42 16.73
CA ILE A 274 -4.91 1.96 16.78
C ILE A 274 -4.44 1.37 15.47
N LEU A 275 -4.93 1.84 14.33
CA LEU A 275 -4.48 1.37 13.01
C LEU A 275 -2.98 1.62 12.82
N MET A 276 -2.48 2.81 13.19
CA MET A 276 -1.06 3.14 13.14
C MET A 276 -0.23 2.18 13.99
N LEU A 277 -0.66 1.89 15.23
CA LEU A 277 0.05 0.98 16.12
C LEU A 277 0.07 -0.45 15.57
N VAL A 278 -1.04 -0.96 15.03
CA VAL A 278 -1.10 -2.29 14.43
C VAL A 278 -0.17 -2.40 13.24
N VAL A 279 -0.21 -1.44 12.30
CA VAL A 279 0.67 -1.42 11.12
C VAL A 279 2.14 -1.29 11.55
N PHE A 280 2.44 -0.47 12.55
CA PHE A 280 3.80 -0.34 13.11
C PHE A 280 4.31 -1.67 13.67
N VAL A 281 3.51 -2.35 14.50
CA VAL A 281 3.87 -3.66 15.07
C VAL A 281 4.07 -4.70 13.96
N MET A 282 3.17 -4.76 12.98
CA MET A 282 3.32 -5.67 11.83
C MET A 282 4.62 -5.41 11.07
N THR A 283 4.95 -4.14 10.82
CA THR A 283 6.19 -3.75 10.14
C THR A 283 7.43 -4.15 10.96
N MET A 284 7.41 -3.93 12.29
CA MET A 284 8.52 -4.32 13.18
C MET A 284 8.73 -5.84 13.20
N ILE A 285 7.64 -6.60 13.23
CA ILE A 285 7.70 -8.07 13.15
C ILE A 285 8.34 -8.52 11.82
N GLN A 286 7.89 -7.95 10.69
CA GLN A 286 8.46 -8.26 9.37
C GLN A 286 9.95 -7.95 9.31
N MET A 287 10.37 -6.78 9.79
CA MET A 287 11.80 -6.39 9.82
C MET A 287 12.64 -7.28 10.73
N HIS A 288 12.09 -7.74 11.85
CA HIS A 288 12.79 -8.66 12.76
C HIS A 288 13.10 -10.00 12.08
N PHE A 289 12.13 -10.58 11.36
CA PHE A 289 12.35 -11.84 10.63
C PHE A 289 13.39 -11.70 9.51
N GLU A 290 13.41 -10.60 8.77
CA GLU A 290 14.44 -10.35 7.74
C GLU A 290 15.86 -10.24 8.33
N ASN A 291 16.01 -9.64 9.51
CA ASN A 291 17.32 -9.53 10.15
C ASN A 291 17.81 -10.88 10.69
N ALA A 292 16.92 -11.71 11.20
CA ALA A 292 17.25 -13.04 11.68
C ALA A 292 17.73 -14.01 10.57
N GLU A 293 17.36 -13.77 9.32
CA GLU A 293 17.89 -14.55 8.17
C GLU A 293 19.28 -14.11 7.71
N LYS A 294 19.78 -12.99 8.20
CA LYS A 294 21.10 -12.45 7.85
C LYS A 294 22.21 -12.85 8.82
N GLU A 295 21.85 -13.33 10.01
CA GLU A 295 22.74 -13.91 11.03
C GLU A 295 22.89 -15.41 10.83
#